data_b0d934c02a20c7e3e3f6097aea7d15c8
#
_entry.id   b0d934c02a20c7e3e3f6097aea7d15c8
#
_cell.length_a   1.000
_cell.length_b   1.000
_cell.length_c   1.000
_cell.angle_alpha   90.00
_cell.angle_beta   90.00
_cell.angle_gamma   90.00
#
_symmetry.space_group_name_H-M   'P 1'
#
loop_
_entity.id
_entity.type
_entity.pdbx_description
1 polymer ?
#
loop_
_entity_poly.entity_id
_entity_poly.type
_entity_poly.pdbx_seq_one_letter_code
_entity_poly.pdbx_strand_id
1 'polypeptide(L)'
;MTRFFVLYMIRNIVICLVLIGNLYAQSDSLYDIDWLSASFHKARREALREKMASKSVAVIFANAERNRSNDVDFQYSQDPDFYYLTGLIEPNAVLLLFKESQTIDSITANEIIYVQPRSPRDESWTGKRLGIDGVKKQLGFEHSYINIEFADLNLDFKKFDKIYHAPQNNDVRDDKTDSGDLYSLIKIFNEKTKDLPSKDYFTFYSFMSDLREIKLPEELTQLRKAIDITCVSHLDLMKKLESNMTEYQAQAIVEYGFKYNGSEYVGYPSIVGSGENSCILHYITNRKNLTKNDIMVVDAGAEYHGYTADVTRTLPISGKFSEEQKQIYNLVLKAQLAGIDACKEGNLFRAPHNAAADVIKKGLMDLGITSSPNEFMKYFFHGTSHYLGLDVHDVGNYARLKANEVITVEPGIYIPENSSCDKKWWNIGVRIEDDVLITTGAPDVLSGKLPKTVEEIEKLMKKTK
;
A
#
# COMPACT_ATOMS: atom_id res chain seq x y z
N MET A 1 52.48 16.12 36.41
CA MET A 1 51.16 15.40 36.30
C MET A 1 50.02 16.28 35.82
N THR A 2 50.00 17.59 36.07
CA THR A 2 48.87 18.48 35.76
C THR A 2 48.64 18.80 34.26
N ARG A 3 49.69 18.83 33.43
CA ARG A 3 49.54 19.16 32.00
C ARG A 3 48.92 18.01 31.15
N PHE A 4 49.14 16.76 31.52
CA PHE A 4 48.56 15.61 30.82
C PHE A 4 47.06 15.46 31.10
N PHE A 5 46.59 15.80 32.27
CA PHE A 5 45.18 15.74 32.65
C PHE A 5 44.30 16.80 31.93
N VAL A 6 44.85 18.01 31.75
CA VAL A 6 44.18 19.09 31.04
C VAL A 6 44.05 18.78 29.54
N LEU A 7 45.06 18.23 28.90
CA LEU A 7 45.02 17.82 27.47
C LEU A 7 44.05 16.65 27.26
N TYR A 8 43.93 15.73 28.19
CA TYR A 8 42.97 14.61 28.13
C TYR A 8 41.52 15.08 28.27
N MET A 9 41.24 16.01 29.18
CA MET A 9 39.94 16.65 29.35
C MET A 9 39.55 17.47 28.10
N ILE A 10 40.44 18.29 27.56
CA ILE A 10 40.16 19.09 26.34
C ILE A 10 39.88 18.16 25.14
N ARG A 11 40.63 17.09 24.98
CA ARG A 11 40.40 16.10 23.90
C ARG A 11 39.04 15.41 23.99
N ASN A 12 38.61 15.05 25.21
CA ASN A 12 37.30 14.42 25.42
C ASN A 12 36.14 15.43 25.28
N ILE A 13 36.32 16.68 25.66
CA ILE A 13 35.33 17.77 25.45
C ILE A 13 35.19 18.05 23.94
N VAL A 14 36.28 18.08 23.17
CA VAL A 14 36.23 18.28 21.71
C VAL A 14 35.59 17.10 21.02
N ILE A 15 35.85 15.85 21.44
CA ILE A 15 35.19 14.66 20.92
C ILE A 15 33.70 14.66 21.26
N CYS A 16 33.30 15.05 22.48
CA CYS A 16 31.89 15.20 22.85
C CYS A 16 31.19 16.32 22.06
N LEU A 17 31.86 17.46 21.83
CA LEU A 17 31.29 18.56 21.03
C LEU A 17 31.17 18.20 19.56
N VAL A 18 32.07 17.40 18.99
CA VAL A 18 31.99 16.88 17.62
C VAL A 18 30.89 15.82 17.51
N LEU A 19 30.69 14.97 18.53
CA LEU A 19 29.60 14.00 18.58
C LEU A 19 28.24 14.66 18.80
N ILE A 20 28.16 15.72 19.59
CA ILE A 20 26.93 16.50 19.82
C ILE A 20 26.62 17.36 18.59
N GLY A 21 27.63 17.89 17.87
CA GLY A 21 27.44 18.63 16.61
C GLY A 21 26.90 17.78 15.47
N ASN A 22 27.14 16.46 15.47
CA ASN A 22 26.56 15.53 14.49
C ASN A 22 25.14 15.05 14.87
N LEU A 23 24.67 15.30 16.09
CA LEU A 23 23.31 14.97 16.55
C LEU A 23 22.28 16.06 16.23
N TYR A 24 22.71 17.23 15.74
CA TYR A 24 21.85 18.35 15.36
C TYR A 24 22.07 18.85 13.93
N ALA A 25 22.66 18.06 13.06
CA ALA A 25 22.42 18.24 11.64
C ALA A 25 20.97 17.76 11.39
N GLN A 26 20.00 18.61 11.76
CA GLN A 26 18.66 18.52 11.23
C GLN A 26 18.83 18.51 9.71
N SER A 27 18.59 17.37 9.06
CA SER A 27 18.63 17.31 7.60
C SER A 27 17.65 18.38 7.11
N ASP A 28 18.11 19.27 6.23
CA ASP A 28 17.21 20.18 5.47
C ASP A 28 16.29 19.38 4.51
N SER A 29 16.20 18.06 4.71
CA SER A 29 15.30 17.18 3.98
C SER A 29 13.86 17.52 4.34
N LEU A 30 13.08 17.83 3.34
CA LEU A 30 11.64 18.05 3.47
C LEU A 30 10.90 16.74 3.77
N TYR A 31 11.46 15.62 3.31
CA TYR A 31 10.95 14.26 3.49
C TYR A 31 11.73 13.51 4.56
N ASP A 32 11.14 12.49 5.12
CA ASP A 32 11.81 11.56 6.01
C ASP A 32 13.03 10.92 5.31
N ILE A 33 14.03 10.55 6.09
CA ILE A 33 15.32 10.12 5.54
C ILE A 33 15.33 8.67 5.02
N ASP A 34 14.29 7.90 5.33
CA ASP A 34 14.16 6.49 4.97
C ASP A 34 13.20 6.21 3.81
N TRP A 35 12.77 7.26 3.08
CA TRP A 35 12.12 7.12 1.78
C TRP A 35 13.04 6.44 0.76
N LEU A 36 12.45 5.86 -0.29
CA LEU A 36 13.22 5.32 -1.40
C LEU A 36 14.14 6.39 -2.02
N SER A 37 15.37 6.02 -2.36
CA SER A 37 16.38 6.95 -2.82
C SER A 37 16.11 7.49 -4.23
N ALA A 38 16.66 8.66 -4.55
CA ALA A 38 16.65 9.20 -5.91
C ALA A 38 17.24 8.22 -6.94
N SER A 39 18.26 7.44 -6.56
CA SER A 39 18.87 6.41 -7.43
C SER A 39 17.91 5.25 -7.70
N PHE A 40 17.08 4.85 -6.73
CA PHE A 40 16.02 3.87 -6.97
C PHE A 40 15.05 4.36 -8.04
N HIS A 41 14.45 5.53 -7.86
CA HIS A 41 13.47 6.08 -8.80
C HIS A 41 14.07 6.29 -10.20
N LYS A 42 15.31 6.76 -10.27
CA LYS A 42 16.03 6.87 -11.55
C LYS A 42 16.20 5.52 -12.24
N ALA A 43 16.58 4.47 -11.49
CA ALA A 43 16.69 3.13 -12.05
C ALA A 43 15.34 2.59 -12.54
N ARG A 44 14.21 2.97 -11.90
CA ARG A 44 12.87 2.60 -12.37
C ARG A 44 12.50 3.31 -13.67
N ARG A 45 12.84 4.59 -13.80
CA ARG A 45 12.66 5.32 -15.07
C ARG A 45 13.49 4.72 -16.20
N GLU A 46 14.74 4.32 -15.94
CA GLU A 46 15.57 3.62 -16.93
C GLU A 46 14.96 2.27 -17.33
N ALA A 47 14.49 1.48 -16.37
CA ALA A 47 13.86 0.20 -16.64
C ALA A 47 12.56 0.35 -17.47
N LEU A 48 11.76 1.39 -17.22
CA LEU A 48 10.60 1.72 -18.05
C LEU A 48 11.05 2.12 -19.46
N ARG A 49 12.08 2.98 -19.58
CA ARG A 49 12.63 3.43 -20.87
C ARG A 49 13.13 2.26 -21.72
N GLU A 50 13.74 1.25 -21.10
CA GLU A 50 14.17 0.04 -21.83
C GLU A 50 12.98 -0.70 -22.47
N LYS A 51 11.84 -0.77 -21.79
CA LYS A 51 10.62 -1.42 -22.29
C LYS A 51 9.91 -0.63 -23.40
N MET A 52 10.07 0.69 -23.44
CA MET A 52 9.40 1.56 -24.41
C MET A 52 9.89 1.30 -25.85
N ALA A 53 8.97 1.40 -26.81
CA ALA A 53 9.29 1.33 -28.24
C ALA A 53 10.13 2.54 -28.71
N SER A 54 10.87 2.38 -29.80
CA SER A 54 11.52 3.51 -30.46
C SER A 54 10.52 4.59 -30.84
N LYS A 55 10.95 5.85 -30.85
CA LYS A 55 10.13 7.03 -31.12
C LYS A 55 8.89 7.09 -30.23
N SER A 56 9.09 6.91 -28.93
CA SER A 56 7.97 6.99 -27.97
C SER A 56 8.26 7.93 -26.81
N VAL A 57 7.18 8.39 -26.19
CA VAL A 57 7.17 9.19 -24.98
C VAL A 57 6.15 8.60 -24.00
N ALA A 58 6.50 8.54 -22.71
CA ALA A 58 5.54 8.31 -21.64
C ALA A 58 5.24 9.64 -20.95
N VAL A 59 3.93 9.91 -20.71
CA VAL A 59 3.43 11.09 -20.02
C VAL A 59 2.67 10.64 -18.82
N ILE A 60 3.24 10.85 -17.64
CA ILE A 60 2.73 10.37 -16.36
C ILE A 60 2.39 11.58 -15.48
N PHE A 61 1.17 11.62 -14.95
CA PHE A 61 0.71 12.70 -14.07
C PHE A 61 0.73 12.24 -12.61
N ALA A 62 1.01 13.20 -11.71
CA ALA A 62 0.71 13.06 -10.31
C ALA A 62 -0.79 12.83 -10.09
N ASN A 63 -1.18 12.31 -8.92
CA ASN A 63 -2.59 12.12 -8.60
C ASN A 63 -3.30 13.48 -8.40
N ALA A 64 -4.63 13.47 -8.44
CA ALA A 64 -5.46 14.63 -8.18
C ALA A 64 -5.58 14.87 -6.66
N GLU A 65 -5.56 16.14 -6.24
CA GLU A 65 -6.13 16.54 -4.97
C GLU A 65 -7.66 16.30 -5.03
N ARG A 66 -8.24 15.77 -3.96
CA ARG A 66 -9.66 15.41 -3.92
C ARG A 66 -10.36 16.21 -2.84
N ASN A 67 -11.27 17.09 -3.26
CA ASN A 67 -12.08 17.86 -2.35
C ASN A 67 -13.05 16.96 -1.58
N ARG A 68 -13.12 17.16 -0.27
CA ARG A 68 -14.06 16.48 0.62
C ARG A 68 -15.33 17.28 0.81
N SER A 69 -15.18 18.57 1.13
CA SER A 69 -16.30 19.48 1.44
C SER A 69 -15.83 20.92 1.50
N ASN A 70 -16.39 21.81 0.70
CA ASN A 70 -16.03 23.24 0.62
C ASN A 70 -14.50 23.42 0.43
N ASP A 71 -13.83 24.01 1.42
CA ASP A 71 -12.40 24.30 1.45
C ASP A 71 -11.57 23.22 2.19
N VAL A 72 -12.12 22.01 2.37
CA VAL A 72 -11.47 20.89 3.04
C VAL A 72 -11.27 19.76 2.07
N ASP A 73 -10.01 19.34 1.87
CA ASP A 73 -9.63 18.22 1.03
C ASP A 73 -9.50 16.92 1.82
N PHE A 74 -9.56 15.80 1.11
CA PHE A 74 -9.04 14.54 1.62
C PHE A 74 -7.52 14.61 1.76
N GLN A 75 -6.96 13.82 2.66
CA GLN A 75 -5.51 13.67 2.73
C GLN A 75 -4.99 13.21 1.35
N TYR A 76 -3.99 13.91 0.83
CA TYR A 76 -3.41 13.61 -0.47
C TYR A 76 -2.70 12.27 -0.46
N SER A 77 -2.92 11.46 -1.49
CA SER A 77 -2.20 10.23 -1.78
C SER A 77 -1.71 10.28 -3.22
N GLN A 78 -0.43 10.02 -3.43
CA GLN A 78 0.19 10.09 -4.75
C GLN A 78 -0.23 8.92 -5.62
N ASP A 79 -0.26 9.13 -6.94
CA ASP A 79 -0.38 8.05 -7.93
C ASP A 79 0.80 7.07 -7.78
N PRO A 80 0.55 5.76 -7.60
CA PRO A 80 1.59 4.79 -7.33
C PRO A 80 2.65 4.70 -8.45
N ASP A 81 2.25 4.79 -9.71
CA ASP A 81 3.19 4.75 -10.84
C ASP A 81 4.03 6.02 -10.91
N PHE A 82 3.40 7.19 -10.66
CA PHE A 82 4.10 8.46 -10.60
C PHE A 82 5.13 8.47 -9.45
N TYR A 83 4.72 8.04 -8.24
CA TYR A 83 5.63 7.91 -7.12
C TYR A 83 6.78 6.94 -7.41
N TYR A 84 6.48 5.75 -7.93
CA TYR A 84 7.47 4.72 -8.25
C TYR A 84 8.56 5.23 -9.21
N LEU A 85 8.16 6.08 -10.16
CA LEU A 85 9.07 6.64 -11.15
C LEU A 85 9.78 7.90 -10.68
N THR A 86 9.20 8.69 -9.77
CA THR A 86 9.74 10.03 -9.46
C THR A 86 10.22 10.19 -8.02
N GLY A 87 9.60 9.53 -7.05
CA GLY A 87 9.77 9.79 -5.62
C GLY A 87 9.11 11.09 -5.14
N LEU A 88 8.38 11.79 -6.02
CA LEU A 88 7.67 13.02 -5.65
C LEU A 88 6.32 12.67 -5.02
N ILE A 89 6.07 13.17 -3.82
CA ILE A 89 4.81 12.98 -3.07
C ILE A 89 3.91 14.21 -3.11
N GLU A 90 4.20 15.16 -3.99
CA GLU A 90 3.44 16.41 -4.14
C GLU A 90 2.50 16.31 -5.36
N PRO A 91 1.32 16.97 -5.31
CA PRO A 91 0.36 16.98 -6.41
C PRO A 91 0.80 17.90 -7.56
N ASN A 92 -0.06 17.97 -8.59
CA ASN A 92 0.02 18.96 -9.66
C ASN A 92 1.34 18.93 -10.43
N ALA A 93 1.82 17.73 -10.74
CA ALA A 93 3.07 17.49 -11.43
C ALA A 93 2.88 16.57 -12.64
N VAL A 94 3.80 16.63 -13.61
CA VAL A 94 3.82 15.75 -14.77
C VAL A 94 5.26 15.38 -15.12
N LEU A 95 5.49 14.09 -15.38
CA LEU A 95 6.73 13.53 -15.89
C LEU A 95 6.59 13.23 -17.37
N LEU A 96 7.55 13.71 -18.16
CA LEU A 96 7.80 13.28 -19.54
C LEU A 96 9.04 12.38 -19.56
N LEU A 97 8.90 11.16 -20.04
CA LEU A 97 9.98 10.20 -20.20
C LEU A 97 10.10 9.82 -21.67
N PHE A 98 11.24 10.10 -22.30
CA PHE A 98 11.48 9.84 -23.71
C PHE A 98 12.29 8.57 -23.91
N LYS A 99 11.94 7.76 -24.92
CA LYS A 99 12.77 6.61 -25.31
C LYS A 99 14.15 7.05 -25.77
N GLU A 100 14.19 8.00 -26.67
CA GLU A 100 15.42 8.67 -27.15
C GLU A 100 15.41 10.12 -26.69
N SER A 101 16.62 10.66 -26.38
CA SER A 101 16.74 12.07 -25.99
C SER A 101 16.14 13.00 -27.03
N GLN A 102 15.40 13.99 -26.56
CA GLN A 102 14.76 15.02 -27.38
C GLN A 102 15.49 16.34 -27.20
N THR A 103 15.70 17.07 -28.31
CA THR A 103 16.10 18.47 -28.25
C THR A 103 14.85 19.34 -28.28
N ILE A 104 14.64 20.07 -27.20
CA ILE A 104 13.49 20.95 -26.98
C ILE A 104 14.09 22.31 -26.65
N ASP A 105 13.85 23.30 -27.53
CA ASP A 105 14.47 24.62 -27.48
C ASP A 105 16.01 24.50 -27.39
N SER A 106 16.60 24.82 -26.25
CA SER A 106 18.06 24.82 -26.04
C SER A 106 18.55 23.62 -25.18
N ILE A 107 17.69 22.70 -24.79
CA ILE A 107 18.06 21.56 -23.96
C ILE A 107 17.95 20.24 -24.74
N THR A 108 18.81 19.27 -24.38
CA THR A 108 18.66 17.88 -24.82
C THR A 108 18.44 17.01 -23.62
N ALA A 109 17.26 16.38 -23.53
CA ALA A 109 16.82 15.64 -22.38
C ALA A 109 16.19 14.31 -22.76
N ASN A 110 16.35 13.29 -21.92
CA ASN A 110 15.63 12.03 -22.00
C ASN A 110 14.48 11.94 -20.98
N GLU A 111 14.39 12.92 -20.09
CA GLU A 111 13.28 13.10 -19.14
C GLU A 111 13.13 14.54 -18.70
N ILE A 112 11.91 14.98 -18.44
CA ILE A 112 11.59 16.31 -17.93
C ILE A 112 10.46 16.15 -16.90
N ILE A 113 10.58 16.85 -15.76
CA ILE A 113 9.51 16.91 -14.79
C ILE A 113 9.04 18.35 -14.57
N TYR A 114 7.72 18.53 -14.54
CA TYR A 114 7.06 19.79 -14.17
C TYR A 114 6.45 19.66 -12.81
N VAL A 115 6.71 20.62 -11.91
CA VAL A 115 6.33 20.56 -10.50
C VAL A 115 5.80 21.88 -10.00
N GLN A 116 5.11 21.89 -8.87
CA GLN A 116 4.65 23.11 -8.25
C GLN A 116 5.81 24.06 -7.91
N PRO A 117 5.64 25.39 -8.12
CA PRO A 117 6.66 26.37 -7.70
C PRO A 117 6.71 26.45 -6.17
N ARG A 118 7.86 26.87 -5.65
CA ARG A 118 7.97 27.35 -4.28
C ARG A 118 7.45 28.78 -4.18
N SER A 119 6.58 29.04 -3.22
CA SER A 119 6.02 30.35 -2.95
C SER A 119 5.90 30.53 -1.43
N PRO A 120 6.53 31.54 -0.82
CA PRO A 120 6.39 31.79 0.61
C PRO A 120 4.93 31.96 1.06
N ARG A 121 4.08 32.49 0.19
CA ARG A 121 2.65 32.64 0.44
C ARG A 121 1.98 31.26 0.55
N ASP A 122 2.15 30.39 -0.45
CA ASP A 122 1.51 29.09 -0.49
C ASP A 122 2.07 28.16 0.58
N GLU A 123 3.40 28.21 0.78
CA GLU A 123 4.06 27.44 1.84
C GLU A 123 3.63 27.85 3.25
N SER A 124 3.14 29.09 3.44
CA SER A 124 2.55 29.51 4.72
C SER A 124 1.17 28.88 4.99
N TRP A 125 0.50 28.35 3.97
CA TRP A 125 -0.81 27.69 4.07
C TRP A 125 -0.69 26.17 4.10
N THR A 126 0.09 25.59 3.18
CA THR A 126 0.11 24.15 2.93
C THR A 126 1.42 23.46 3.34
N GLY A 127 2.39 24.21 3.86
CA GLY A 127 3.71 23.69 4.20
C GLY A 127 4.73 23.84 3.05
N LYS A 128 5.98 23.48 3.35
CA LYS A 128 7.09 23.58 2.38
C LYS A 128 6.90 22.60 1.23
N ARG A 129 7.31 23.03 0.03
CA ARG A 129 7.36 22.24 -1.21
C ARG A 129 8.78 22.07 -1.67
N LEU A 130 9.06 21.03 -2.45
CA LEU A 130 10.38 20.81 -3.06
C LEU A 130 10.71 21.90 -4.09
N GLY A 131 9.76 22.22 -4.96
CA GLY A 131 9.98 23.08 -6.11
C GLY A 131 11.09 22.57 -7.04
N ILE A 132 11.48 23.37 -8.00
CA ILE A 132 12.49 23.00 -9.00
C ILE A 132 13.81 22.56 -8.35
N ASP A 133 14.33 23.37 -7.43
CA ASP A 133 15.65 23.12 -6.81
C ASP A 133 15.65 21.90 -5.91
N GLY A 134 14.57 21.70 -5.14
CA GLY A 134 14.41 20.54 -4.29
C GLY A 134 14.32 19.24 -5.10
N VAL A 135 13.56 19.24 -6.18
CA VAL A 135 13.44 18.10 -7.10
C VAL A 135 14.79 17.76 -7.77
N LYS A 136 15.56 18.76 -8.19
CA LYS A 136 16.92 18.53 -8.68
C LYS A 136 17.83 17.94 -7.62
N LYS A 137 17.85 18.54 -6.43
CA LYS A 137 18.77 18.17 -5.35
C LYS A 137 18.42 16.84 -4.68
N GLN A 138 17.12 16.60 -4.41
CA GLN A 138 16.67 15.47 -3.61
C GLN A 138 16.20 14.27 -4.45
N LEU A 139 15.59 14.52 -5.64
CA LEU A 139 15.07 13.47 -6.51
C LEU A 139 15.94 13.22 -7.75
N GLY A 140 17.00 14.03 -7.95
CA GLY A 140 18.03 13.81 -8.96
C GLY A 140 17.60 14.10 -10.41
N PHE A 141 16.57 14.92 -10.63
CA PHE A 141 16.18 15.35 -11.97
C PHE A 141 17.09 16.47 -12.48
N GLU A 142 17.64 16.32 -13.66
CA GLU A 142 18.45 17.37 -14.29
C GLU A 142 17.58 18.49 -14.85
N HIS A 143 16.47 18.13 -15.51
CA HIS A 143 15.55 19.04 -16.15
C HIS A 143 14.21 19.08 -15.39
N SER A 144 14.01 20.11 -14.58
CA SER A 144 12.77 20.38 -13.86
C SER A 144 12.32 21.82 -14.05
N TYR A 145 11.00 22.02 -14.21
CA TYR A 145 10.34 23.29 -14.51
C TYR A 145 9.12 23.48 -13.63
N ILE A 146 8.61 24.70 -13.53
CA ILE A 146 7.34 24.92 -12.85
C ILE A 146 6.16 24.43 -13.72
N ASN A 147 5.13 23.90 -13.09
CA ASN A 147 4.03 23.22 -13.76
C ASN A 147 3.26 24.12 -14.75
N ILE A 148 3.12 25.41 -14.49
CA ILE A 148 2.45 26.35 -15.41
C ILE A 148 3.21 26.48 -16.74
N GLU A 149 4.53 26.25 -16.75
CA GLU A 149 5.37 26.28 -17.97
C GLU A 149 5.10 25.07 -18.89
N PHE A 150 4.35 24.07 -18.43
CA PHE A 150 3.93 22.94 -19.27
C PHE A 150 3.08 23.39 -20.47
N ALA A 151 2.35 24.49 -20.32
CA ALA A 151 1.61 25.11 -21.43
C ALA A 151 2.54 25.55 -22.56
N ASP A 152 3.73 26.07 -22.23
CA ASP A 152 4.71 26.60 -23.17
C ASP A 152 5.66 25.53 -23.73
N LEU A 153 5.49 24.26 -23.33
CA LEU A 153 6.31 23.15 -23.82
C LEU A 153 6.28 23.08 -25.33
N ASN A 154 7.42 23.37 -25.97
CA ASN A 154 7.62 23.34 -27.42
C ASN A 154 8.03 21.92 -27.89
N LEU A 155 7.15 20.93 -27.63
CA LEU A 155 7.33 19.54 -28.03
C LEU A 155 6.29 19.18 -29.10
N ASP A 156 6.77 18.79 -30.27
CA ASP A 156 5.91 18.26 -31.33
C ASP A 156 5.65 16.75 -31.08
N PHE A 157 4.51 16.45 -30.49
CA PHE A 157 4.07 15.06 -30.21
C PHE A 157 3.85 14.23 -31.48
N LYS A 158 3.73 14.83 -32.68
CA LYS A 158 3.62 14.12 -33.98
C LYS A 158 4.88 13.37 -34.36
N LYS A 159 6.00 13.67 -33.70
CA LYS A 159 7.28 12.96 -33.92
C LYS A 159 7.33 11.57 -33.27
N PHE A 160 6.39 11.28 -32.36
CA PHE A 160 6.32 10.01 -31.66
C PHE A 160 5.33 9.05 -32.32
N ASP A 161 5.76 7.84 -32.54
CA ASP A 161 4.91 6.76 -33.05
C ASP A 161 4.03 6.18 -31.93
N LYS A 162 4.42 6.36 -30.65
CA LYS A 162 3.69 5.90 -29.46
C LYS A 162 3.72 6.93 -28.35
N ILE A 163 2.56 7.15 -27.72
CA ILE A 163 2.41 7.95 -26.50
C ILE A 163 1.84 7.02 -25.42
N TYR A 164 2.65 6.65 -24.44
CA TYR A 164 2.22 5.89 -23.29
C TYR A 164 1.62 6.83 -22.24
N HIS A 165 0.43 6.52 -21.74
CA HIS A 165 -0.25 7.38 -20.80
C HIS A 165 -1.34 6.64 -20.04
N ALA A 166 -1.36 6.78 -18.71
CA ALA A 166 -2.48 6.38 -17.86
C ALA A 166 -3.47 7.57 -17.73
N PRO A 167 -4.74 7.44 -18.16
CA PRO A 167 -5.71 8.51 -18.01
C PRO A 167 -6.02 8.73 -16.53
N GLN A 168 -5.99 9.99 -16.12
CA GLN A 168 -6.39 10.42 -14.78
C GLN A 168 -7.80 10.98 -14.82
N ASN A 169 -8.64 10.54 -13.90
CA ASN A 169 -9.98 11.10 -13.70
C ASN A 169 -9.88 12.28 -12.74
N ASN A 170 -9.80 13.48 -13.27
CA ASN A 170 -9.86 14.72 -12.51
C ASN A 170 -10.99 15.59 -13.04
N ASP A 171 -12.20 15.37 -12.54
CA ASP A 171 -13.43 16.07 -12.89
C ASP A 171 -13.85 17.12 -11.85
N VAL A 172 -13.16 17.17 -10.70
CA VAL A 172 -13.38 18.13 -9.62
C VAL A 172 -12.27 19.16 -9.62
N ARG A 173 -12.64 20.43 -9.58
CA ARG A 173 -11.72 21.55 -9.62
C ARG A 173 -12.20 22.66 -8.68
N ASP A 174 -11.40 22.98 -7.66
CA ASP A 174 -11.71 24.01 -6.67
C ASP A 174 -11.44 25.41 -7.21
N ASP A 175 -10.26 25.65 -7.77
CA ASP A 175 -9.86 26.95 -8.31
C ASP A 175 -9.71 26.88 -9.83
N LYS A 176 -10.70 27.48 -10.53
CA LYS A 176 -10.69 27.55 -12.00
C LYS A 176 -9.64 28.51 -12.55
N THR A 177 -9.02 29.32 -11.72
CA THR A 177 -7.97 30.27 -12.10
C THR A 177 -6.56 29.68 -11.98
N ASP A 178 -6.40 28.53 -11.31
CA ASP A 178 -5.13 27.83 -11.22
C ASP A 178 -4.78 27.13 -12.54
N SER A 179 -3.79 27.67 -13.24
CA SER A 179 -3.30 27.12 -14.51
C SER A 179 -2.29 25.98 -14.36
N GLY A 180 -1.80 25.74 -13.14
CA GLY A 180 -0.84 24.69 -12.83
C GLY A 180 -1.46 23.47 -12.17
N ASP A 181 -2.76 23.47 -11.90
CA ASP A 181 -3.45 22.32 -11.31
C ASP A 181 -3.50 21.12 -12.27
N LEU A 182 -3.73 19.94 -11.74
CA LEU A 182 -3.76 18.71 -12.53
C LEU A 182 -4.81 18.79 -13.67
N TYR A 183 -5.97 19.41 -13.43
CA TYR A 183 -6.99 19.61 -14.45
C TYR A 183 -6.45 20.38 -15.66
N SER A 184 -5.75 21.48 -15.42
CA SER A 184 -5.13 22.30 -16.47
C SER A 184 -4.01 21.56 -17.19
N LEU A 185 -3.16 20.83 -16.48
CA LEU A 185 -2.07 20.03 -17.06
C LEU A 185 -2.62 18.94 -17.99
N ILE A 186 -3.64 18.20 -17.57
CA ILE A 186 -4.31 17.18 -18.40
C ILE A 186 -4.98 17.82 -19.62
N LYS A 187 -5.65 18.95 -19.44
CA LYS A 187 -6.30 19.68 -20.54
C LYS A 187 -5.28 20.11 -21.60
N ILE A 188 -4.16 20.71 -21.19
CA ILE A 188 -3.05 21.10 -22.08
C ILE A 188 -2.52 19.89 -22.85
N PHE A 189 -2.25 18.78 -22.15
CA PHE A 189 -1.78 17.56 -22.80
C PHE A 189 -2.80 17.02 -23.81
N ASN A 190 -4.07 16.98 -23.46
CA ASN A 190 -5.12 16.52 -24.36
C ASN A 190 -5.24 17.40 -25.60
N GLU A 191 -5.12 18.73 -25.48
CA GLU A 191 -5.13 19.64 -26.62
C GLU A 191 -3.89 19.47 -27.51
N LYS A 192 -2.70 19.32 -26.91
CA LYS A 192 -1.45 19.07 -27.67
C LYS A 192 -1.46 17.73 -28.44
N THR A 193 -2.29 16.80 -28.02
CA THR A 193 -2.34 15.43 -28.58
C THR A 193 -3.68 15.07 -29.22
N LYS A 194 -4.61 16.02 -29.41
CA LYS A 194 -5.98 15.77 -29.88
C LYS A 194 -6.07 15.12 -31.28
N ASP A 195 -5.13 15.44 -32.17
CA ASP A 195 -5.10 14.95 -33.56
C ASP A 195 -4.19 13.72 -33.73
N LEU A 196 -3.73 13.12 -32.64
CA LEU A 196 -2.84 11.99 -32.66
C LEU A 196 -3.57 10.66 -32.45
N PRO A 197 -2.95 9.52 -32.81
CA PRO A 197 -3.49 8.21 -32.44
C PRO A 197 -3.78 8.11 -30.94
N SER A 198 -4.65 7.18 -30.57
CA SER A 198 -4.99 6.94 -29.16
C SER A 198 -3.77 6.67 -28.32
N LYS A 199 -3.74 7.25 -27.13
CA LYS A 199 -2.69 7.01 -26.14
C LYS A 199 -2.72 5.54 -25.71
N ASP A 200 -1.55 4.92 -25.60
CA ASP A 200 -1.41 3.48 -25.31
C ASP A 200 -1.37 3.24 -23.79
N TYR A 201 -2.55 3.14 -23.19
CA TYR A 201 -2.69 2.82 -21.77
C TYR A 201 -2.37 1.36 -21.47
N PHE A 202 -2.84 0.42 -22.28
CA PHE A 202 -2.70 -1.01 -21.98
C PHE A 202 -1.24 -1.46 -21.96
N THR A 203 -0.44 -0.99 -22.91
CA THR A 203 1.00 -1.30 -22.92
C THR A 203 1.70 -0.64 -21.73
N PHE A 204 1.35 0.62 -21.40
CA PHE A 204 1.90 1.29 -20.21
C PHE A 204 1.58 0.51 -18.93
N TYR A 205 0.31 0.14 -18.73
CA TYR A 205 -0.11 -0.67 -17.59
C TYR A 205 0.66 -2.01 -17.51
N SER A 206 0.87 -2.69 -18.63
CA SER A 206 1.66 -3.92 -18.67
C SER A 206 3.11 -3.69 -18.27
N PHE A 207 3.72 -2.58 -18.71
CA PHE A 207 5.09 -2.23 -18.31
C PHE A 207 5.19 -1.97 -16.80
N MET A 208 4.23 -1.23 -16.23
CA MET A 208 4.22 -0.95 -14.80
C MET A 208 3.94 -2.22 -13.99
N SER A 209 3.04 -3.09 -14.46
CA SER A 209 2.82 -4.41 -13.86
C SER A 209 4.09 -5.25 -13.80
N ASP A 210 4.84 -5.33 -14.91
CA ASP A 210 6.11 -6.06 -14.96
C ASP A 210 7.17 -5.50 -14.00
N LEU A 211 7.18 -4.18 -13.79
CA LEU A 211 8.17 -3.52 -12.93
C LEU A 211 7.81 -3.60 -11.45
N ARG A 212 6.50 -3.52 -11.11
CA ARG A 212 6.02 -3.45 -9.72
C ARG A 212 5.73 -4.82 -9.11
N GLU A 213 5.40 -5.85 -9.92
CA GLU A 213 5.12 -7.19 -9.36
C GLU A 213 6.36 -7.78 -8.67
N ILE A 214 7.58 -7.54 -9.18
CA ILE A 214 8.83 -8.02 -8.58
C ILE A 214 9.42 -6.93 -7.67
N LYS A 215 9.35 -7.14 -6.38
CA LYS A 215 9.82 -6.18 -5.37
C LYS A 215 11.34 -6.20 -5.28
N LEU A 216 11.96 -5.02 -5.34
CA LEU A 216 13.38 -4.85 -5.08
C LEU A 216 13.67 -4.82 -3.56
N PRO A 217 14.91 -5.03 -3.12
CA PRO A 217 15.26 -5.06 -1.69
C PRO A 217 14.83 -3.80 -0.93
N GLU A 218 14.92 -2.63 -1.56
CA GLU A 218 14.52 -1.35 -0.98
C GLU A 218 12.99 -1.29 -0.78
N GLU A 219 12.21 -1.79 -1.73
CA GLU A 219 10.74 -1.88 -1.63
C GLU A 219 10.32 -2.85 -0.53
N LEU A 220 10.99 -4.02 -0.47
CA LEU A 220 10.75 -5.00 0.61
C LEU A 220 11.05 -4.42 1.99
N THR A 221 11.99 -3.48 2.11
CA THR A 221 12.27 -2.79 3.37
C THR A 221 11.07 -1.94 3.80
N GLN A 222 10.48 -1.17 2.90
CA GLN A 222 9.31 -0.33 3.18
C GLN A 222 8.09 -1.19 3.49
N LEU A 223 7.85 -2.22 2.68
CA LEU A 223 6.72 -3.12 2.85
C LEU A 223 6.79 -3.88 4.18
N ARG A 224 7.97 -4.40 4.56
CA ARG A 224 8.18 -5.01 5.89
C ARG A 224 7.91 -4.03 7.02
N LYS A 225 8.25 -2.76 6.86
CA LYS A 225 7.96 -1.73 7.86
C LYS A 225 6.45 -1.51 8.03
N ALA A 226 5.70 -1.40 6.93
CA ALA A 226 4.24 -1.30 6.96
C ALA A 226 3.60 -2.51 7.66
N ILE A 227 4.07 -3.73 7.32
CA ILE A 227 3.61 -4.99 7.93
C ILE A 227 3.97 -5.04 9.42
N ASP A 228 5.16 -4.60 9.80
CA ASP A 228 5.59 -4.54 11.20
C ASP A 228 4.71 -3.62 12.04
N ILE A 229 4.40 -2.43 11.53
CA ILE A 229 3.48 -1.47 12.15
C ILE A 229 2.10 -2.11 12.33
N THR A 230 1.60 -2.77 11.28
CA THR A 230 0.32 -3.48 11.30
C THR A 230 0.28 -4.57 12.37
N CYS A 231 1.28 -5.43 12.39
CA CYS A 231 1.37 -6.52 13.39
C CYS A 231 1.40 -6.00 14.82
N VAL A 232 2.18 -4.95 15.12
CA VAL A 232 2.24 -4.35 16.46
C VAL A 232 0.89 -3.79 16.86
N SER A 233 0.17 -3.16 15.94
CA SER A 233 -1.15 -2.57 16.19
C SER A 233 -2.22 -3.63 16.44
N HIS A 234 -2.21 -4.74 15.70
CA HIS A 234 -3.07 -5.91 15.97
C HIS A 234 -2.77 -6.54 17.33
N LEU A 235 -1.48 -6.68 17.70
CA LEU A 235 -1.10 -7.18 19.03
C LEU A 235 -1.62 -6.28 20.15
N ASP A 236 -1.59 -4.97 19.95
CA ASP A 236 -2.13 -4.02 20.92
C ASP A 236 -3.66 -4.11 21.04
N LEU A 237 -4.37 -4.29 19.91
CA LEU A 237 -5.81 -4.56 19.95
C LEU A 237 -6.12 -5.83 20.71
N MET A 238 -5.43 -6.96 20.42
CA MET A 238 -5.64 -8.24 21.11
C MET A 238 -5.51 -8.10 22.63
N LYS A 239 -4.56 -7.29 23.11
CA LYS A 239 -4.37 -7.03 24.55
C LYS A 239 -5.44 -6.14 25.17
N LYS A 240 -5.99 -5.19 24.40
CA LYS A 240 -6.89 -4.13 24.89
C LYS A 240 -8.37 -4.44 24.66
N LEU A 241 -8.70 -5.40 23.79
CA LEU A 241 -10.08 -5.71 23.41
C LEU A 241 -10.93 -6.10 24.62
N GLU A 242 -12.11 -5.47 24.74
CA GLU A 242 -13.10 -5.71 25.80
C GLU A 242 -14.52 -5.76 25.25
N SER A 243 -15.38 -6.56 25.89
CA SER A 243 -16.77 -6.77 25.45
C SER A 243 -17.71 -5.57 25.69
N ASN A 244 -17.23 -4.52 26.36
CA ASN A 244 -17.97 -3.26 26.54
C ASN A 244 -17.56 -2.18 25.51
N MET A 245 -16.73 -2.54 24.55
CA MET A 245 -16.32 -1.66 23.45
C MET A 245 -17.33 -1.71 22.30
N THR A 246 -17.06 -0.87 21.31
CA THR A 246 -17.69 -0.86 19.99
C THR A 246 -16.67 -1.22 18.92
N GLU A 247 -17.14 -1.59 17.72
CA GLU A 247 -16.28 -1.86 16.57
C GLU A 247 -15.37 -0.65 16.24
N TYR A 248 -15.90 0.59 16.29
CA TYR A 248 -15.08 1.80 16.04
C TYR A 248 -14.04 2.07 17.14
N GLN A 249 -14.25 1.61 18.37
CA GLN A 249 -13.22 1.71 19.41
C GLN A 249 -12.10 0.69 19.18
N ALA A 250 -12.42 -0.50 18.69
CA ALA A 250 -11.43 -1.47 18.24
C ALA A 250 -10.64 -0.94 17.03
N GLN A 251 -11.33 -0.36 16.03
CA GLN A 251 -10.71 0.34 14.89
C GLN A 251 -9.77 1.44 15.37
N ALA A 252 -10.21 2.29 16.30
CA ALA A 252 -9.39 3.39 16.81
C ALA A 252 -8.09 2.92 17.48
N ILE A 253 -8.10 1.74 18.15
CA ILE A 253 -6.87 1.17 18.73
C ILE A 253 -5.87 0.78 17.64
N VAL A 254 -6.32 0.15 16.56
CA VAL A 254 -5.47 -0.28 15.47
C VAL A 254 -4.90 0.93 14.72
N GLU A 255 -5.75 1.87 14.32
CA GLU A 255 -5.36 3.06 13.55
C GLU A 255 -4.50 4.02 14.38
N TYR A 256 -4.75 4.14 15.70
CA TYR A 256 -3.84 4.83 16.60
C TYR A 256 -2.44 4.18 16.58
N GLY A 257 -2.38 2.84 16.62
CA GLY A 257 -1.13 2.11 16.53
C GLY A 257 -0.39 2.39 15.22
N PHE A 258 -1.10 2.45 14.09
CA PHE A 258 -0.51 2.81 12.80
C PHE A 258 0.14 4.20 12.87
N LYS A 259 -0.64 5.20 13.25
CA LYS A 259 -0.17 6.59 13.29
C LYS A 259 0.96 6.80 14.31
N TYR A 260 0.86 6.17 15.49
CA TYR A 260 1.87 6.26 16.54
C TYR A 260 3.23 5.68 16.12
N ASN A 261 3.24 4.66 15.24
CA ASN A 261 4.44 4.00 14.75
C ASN A 261 4.95 4.54 13.40
N GLY A 262 4.40 5.67 12.92
CA GLY A 262 4.93 6.43 11.78
C GLY A 262 4.22 6.21 10.44
N SER A 263 3.13 5.42 10.39
CA SER A 263 2.32 5.31 9.18
C SER A 263 1.68 6.66 8.82
N GLU A 264 1.73 7.04 7.56
CA GLU A 264 1.12 8.26 7.06
C GLU A 264 -0.39 8.11 6.95
N TYR A 265 -0.86 6.93 6.55
CA TYR A 265 -2.28 6.67 6.31
C TYR A 265 -2.63 5.20 6.59
N VAL A 266 -3.91 4.84 6.47
CA VAL A 266 -4.36 3.45 6.37
C VAL A 266 -4.28 3.02 4.91
N GLY A 267 -3.81 1.82 4.61
CA GLY A 267 -3.72 1.32 3.24
C GLY A 267 -5.09 1.18 2.56
N TYR A 268 -6.12 0.95 3.38
CA TYR A 268 -7.54 0.87 2.99
C TYR A 268 -8.42 1.10 4.22
N PRO A 269 -9.72 1.43 4.06
CA PRO A 269 -10.63 1.58 5.19
C PRO A 269 -10.67 0.32 6.05
N SER A 270 -10.28 0.42 7.32
CA SER A 270 -10.20 -0.72 8.24
C SER A 270 -11.57 -1.42 8.40
N ILE A 271 -11.58 -2.74 8.27
CA ILE A 271 -12.75 -3.60 8.40
C ILE A 271 -12.75 -4.18 9.82
N VAL A 272 -13.75 -3.84 10.62
CA VAL A 272 -13.90 -4.31 12.00
C VAL A 272 -15.33 -4.80 12.21
N GLY A 273 -15.60 -6.04 11.83
CA GLY A 273 -16.94 -6.62 11.83
C GLY A 273 -17.13 -7.70 12.89
N SER A 274 -18.10 -7.53 13.82
CA SER A 274 -18.38 -8.46 14.89
C SER A 274 -19.73 -9.18 14.74
N GLY A 275 -19.80 -10.44 15.16
CA GLY A 275 -21.02 -11.27 15.04
C GLY A 275 -21.49 -11.35 13.59
N GLU A 276 -22.73 -10.97 13.29
CA GLU A 276 -23.30 -10.95 11.94
C GLU A 276 -22.49 -10.10 10.95
N ASN A 277 -21.85 -9.01 11.42
CA ASN A 277 -21.02 -8.14 10.58
C ASN A 277 -19.71 -8.82 10.13
N SER A 278 -19.25 -9.84 10.86
CA SER A 278 -18.09 -10.66 10.46
C SER A 278 -18.33 -11.42 9.16
N CYS A 279 -19.59 -11.59 8.76
CA CYS A 279 -19.98 -12.26 7.51
C CYS A 279 -20.05 -11.32 6.30
N ILE A 280 -19.76 -10.02 6.47
CA ILE A 280 -19.75 -9.01 5.39
C ILE A 280 -18.31 -8.71 5.01
N LEU A 281 -17.94 -9.02 3.75
CA LEU A 281 -16.55 -9.03 3.31
C LEU A 281 -15.82 -7.68 3.53
N HIS A 282 -16.39 -6.58 3.05
CA HIS A 282 -15.84 -5.22 3.18
C HIS A 282 -16.71 -4.35 4.11
N TYR A 283 -16.87 -4.81 5.37
CA TYR A 283 -17.66 -4.09 6.37
C TYR A 283 -16.84 -2.96 6.99
N ILE A 284 -17.07 -1.73 6.57
CA ILE A 284 -16.36 -0.52 7.01
C ILE A 284 -17.21 0.42 7.89
N THR A 285 -18.47 0.06 8.17
CA THR A 285 -19.35 0.90 9.01
C THR A 285 -18.87 0.95 10.45
N ASN A 286 -18.41 -0.18 11.00
CA ASN A 286 -17.77 -0.32 12.32
C ASN A 286 -18.53 0.36 13.46
N ARG A 287 -19.87 0.11 13.61
CA ARG A 287 -20.72 0.85 14.58
C ARG A 287 -21.38 -0.01 15.66
N LYS A 288 -21.32 -1.33 15.52
CA LYS A 288 -21.96 -2.25 16.47
C LYS A 288 -21.28 -2.22 17.84
N ASN A 289 -22.07 -2.35 18.92
CA ASN A 289 -21.56 -2.68 20.25
C ASN A 289 -21.08 -4.13 20.26
N LEU A 290 -19.90 -4.38 20.81
CA LEU A 290 -19.35 -5.72 20.89
C LEU A 290 -20.15 -6.58 21.87
N THR A 291 -20.44 -7.81 21.47
CA THR A 291 -21.14 -8.79 22.28
C THR A 291 -20.18 -9.90 22.70
N LYS A 292 -20.18 -10.23 23.98
CA LYS A 292 -19.20 -11.17 24.58
C LYS A 292 -19.07 -12.51 23.85
N ASN A 293 -20.15 -13.00 23.25
CA ASN A 293 -20.18 -14.31 22.59
C ASN A 293 -19.81 -14.24 21.11
N ASP A 294 -19.62 -13.05 20.56
CA ASP A 294 -19.26 -12.85 19.14
C ASP A 294 -17.76 -13.05 18.93
N ILE A 295 -17.44 -13.34 17.69
CA ILE A 295 -16.08 -13.13 17.14
C ILE A 295 -16.08 -11.86 16.31
N MET A 296 -14.91 -11.30 16.06
CA MET A 296 -14.71 -10.09 15.31
C MET A 296 -13.60 -10.29 14.27
N VAL A 297 -13.92 -10.10 13.00
CA VAL A 297 -12.93 -9.96 11.94
C VAL A 297 -12.33 -8.57 12.04
N VAL A 298 -11.01 -8.49 12.09
CA VAL A 298 -10.23 -7.25 12.02
C VAL A 298 -9.29 -7.39 10.85
N ASP A 299 -9.54 -6.61 9.81
CA ASP A 299 -8.79 -6.58 8.57
C ASP A 299 -8.35 -5.13 8.36
N ALA A 300 -7.05 -4.89 8.54
CA ALA A 300 -6.49 -3.57 8.55
C ALA A 300 -4.99 -3.61 8.23
N GLY A 301 -4.55 -2.69 7.39
CA GLY A 301 -3.15 -2.51 6.99
C GLY A 301 -2.69 -1.07 7.10
N ALA A 302 -1.48 -0.88 7.60
CA ALA A 302 -0.81 0.42 7.64
C ALA A 302 -0.20 0.73 6.27
N GLU A 303 -0.25 1.99 5.84
CA GLU A 303 0.54 2.50 4.74
C GLU A 303 1.79 3.19 5.29
N TYR A 304 2.96 2.82 4.78
CA TYR A 304 4.23 3.42 5.14
C TYR A 304 5.02 3.76 3.87
N HIS A 305 5.25 5.05 3.66
CA HIS A 305 5.92 5.59 2.47
C HIS A 305 5.31 5.08 1.15
N GLY A 306 3.97 5.01 1.12
CA GLY A 306 3.19 4.52 -0.02
C GLY A 306 3.05 3.00 -0.11
N TYR A 307 3.84 2.21 0.63
CA TYR A 307 3.70 0.76 0.68
C TYR A 307 2.67 0.35 1.74
N THR A 308 1.72 -0.50 1.35
CA THR A 308 0.65 -0.92 2.24
C THR A 308 0.80 -2.38 2.66
N ALA A 309 0.45 -2.66 3.93
CA ALA A 309 0.27 -4.01 4.45
C ALA A 309 -1.19 -4.43 4.31
N ASP A 310 -1.44 -5.74 4.38
CA ASP A 310 -2.78 -6.32 4.41
C ASP A 310 -2.83 -7.53 5.35
N VAL A 311 -3.42 -7.36 6.52
CA VAL A 311 -3.42 -8.42 7.54
C VAL A 311 -4.79 -8.55 8.20
N THR A 312 -5.36 -9.74 8.12
CA THR A 312 -6.59 -10.07 8.84
C THR A 312 -6.35 -11.03 9.99
N ARG A 313 -6.98 -10.75 11.13
CA ARG A 313 -7.18 -11.70 12.23
C ARG A 313 -8.64 -11.70 12.68
N THR A 314 -9.13 -12.88 13.04
CA THR A 314 -10.45 -13.04 13.69
C THR A 314 -10.25 -13.31 15.18
N LEU A 315 -10.89 -12.49 16.04
CA LEU A 315 -10.67 -12.46 17.48
C LEU A 315 -11.94 -12.80 18.24
N PRO A 316 -11.87 -13.62 19.30
CA PRO A 316 -13.02 -13.84 20.20
C PRO A 316 -13.17 -12.67 21.16
N ILE A 317 -14.32 -11.99 21.17
CA ILE A 317 -14.52 -10.79 22.01
C ILE A 317 -14.39 -11.09 23.51
N SER A 318 -14.75 -12.31 23.94
CA SER A 318 -14.56 -12.74 25.33
C SER A 318 -13.11 -13.11 25.68
N GLY A 319 -12.19 -13.11 24.70
CA GLY A 319 -10.86 -13.69 24.83
C GLY A 319 -10.83 -15.21 24.73
N LYS A 320 -11.97 -15.85 24.39
CA LYS A 320 -12.09 -17.31 24.25
C LYS A 320 -13.14 -17.67 23.19
N PHE A 321 -12.76 -18.49 22.22
CA PHE A 321 -13.68 -19.00 21.20
C PHE A 321 -14.65 -20.03 21.76
N SER A 322 -15.89 -20.10 21.22
CA SER A 322 -16.78 -21.26 21.41
C SER A 322 -16.26 -22.47 20.63
N GLU A 323 -16.84 -23.64 20.87
CA GLU A 323 -16.42 -24.85 20.14
C GLU A 323 -16.78 -24.77 18.64
N GLU A 324 -17.90 -24.17 18.28
CA GLU A 324 -18.32 -23.93 16.90
C GLU A 324 -17.36 -22.93 16.23
N GLN A 325 -17.06 -21.82 16.91
CA GLN A 325 -16.12 -20.82 16.42
C GLN A 325 -14.72 -21.42 16.18
N LYS A 326 -14.22 -22.26 17.11
CA LYS A 326 -12.94 -22.98 16.95
C LYS A 326 -12.92 -23.89 15.76
N GLN A 327 -14.01 -24.61 15.49
CA GLN A 327 -14.09 -25.54 14.36
C GLN A 327 -13.97 -24.78 13.04
N ILE A 328 -14.70 -23.66 12.87
CA ILE A 328 -14.60 -22.81 11.66
C ILE A 328 -13.23 -22.14 11.61
N TYR A 329 -12.74 -21.57 12.72
CA TYR A 329 -11.44 -20.91 12.79
C TYR A 329 -10.30 -21.86 12.38
N ASN A 330 -10.27 -23.06 12.95
CA ASN A 330 -9.23 -24.06 12.63
C ASN A 330 -9.33 -24.56 11.19
N LEU A 331 -10.54 -24.62 10.62
CA LEU A 331 -10.73 -24.97 9.21
C LEU A 331 -10.15 -23.86 8.30
N VAL A 332 -10.43 -22.59 8.60
CA VAL A 332 -9.83 -21.45 7.85
C VAL A 332 -8.32 -21.39 8.03
N LEU A 333 -7.81 -21.59 9.25
CA LEU A 333 -6.36 -21.65 9.49
C LEU A 333 -5.68 -22.77 8.69
N LYS A 334 -6.29 -23.95 8.65
CA LYS A 334 -5.79 -25.06 7.84
C LYS A 334 -5.79 -24.73 6.34
N ALA A 335 -6.82 -24.05 5.87
CA ALA A 335 -6.91 -23.59 4.49
C ALA A 335 -5.83 -22.54 4.16
N GLN A 336 -5.61 -21.60 5.07
CA GLN A 336 -4.60 -20.55 4.95
C GLN A 336 -3.19 -21.15 4.89
N LEU A 337 -2.87 -22.10 5.76
CA LEU A 337 -1.58 -22.80 5.75
C LEU A 337 -1.36 -23.59 4.46
N ALA A 338 -2.41 -24.24 3.93
CA ALA A 338 -2.33 -24.94 2.63
C ALA A 338 -2.11 -23.94 1.48
N GLY A 339 -2.76 -22.78 1.52
CA GLY A 339 -2.54 -21.69 0.57
C GLY A 339 -1.09 -21.18 0.63
N ILE A 340 -0.55 -20.93 1.82
CA ILE A 340 0.85 -20.50 2.00
C ILE A 340 1.82 -21.55 1.44
N ASP A 341 1.60 -22.84 1.73
CA ASP A 341 2.49 -23.89 1.18
C ASP A 341 2.47 -23.95 -0.34
N ALA A 342 1.39 -23.48 -0.98
CA ALA A 342 1.27 -23.41 -2.44
C ALA A 342 1.93 -22.13 -3.03
N CYS A 343 2.38 -21.17 -2.22
CA CYS A 343 3.08 -19.96 -2.63
C CYS A 343 4.54 -20.26 -3.01
N LYS A 344 4.74 -21.03 -4.08
CA LYS A 344 6.07 -21.45 -4.56
C LYS A 344 6.33 -20.89 -5.94
N GLU A 345 7.56 -20.44 -6.17
CA GLU A 345 7.99 -19.99 -7.49
C GLU A 345 7.66 -21.01 -8.58
N GLY A 346 7.16 -20.53 -9.70
CA GLY A 346 6.73 -21.34 -10.84
C GLY A 346 5.31 -21.90 -10.76
N ASN A 347 4.67 -21.93 -9.58
CA ASN A 347 3.26 -22.28 -9.47
C ASN A 347 2.37 -21.23 -10.16
N LEU A 348 1.16 -21.64 -10.56
CA LEU A 348 0.17 -20.67 -11.04
C LEU A 348 -0.24 -19.73 -9.90
N PHE A 349 -0.49 -18.45 -10.20
CA PHE A 349 -0.99 -17.49 -9.23
C PHE A 349 -2.25 -17.97 -8.47
N ARG A 350 -3.08 -18.79 -9.10
CA ARG A 350 -4.28 -19.39 -8.49
C ARG A 350 -4.00 -20.61 -7.59
N ALA A 351 -2.76 -21.10 -7.51
CA ALA A 351 -2.45 -22.31 -6.73
C ALA A 351 -2.77 -22.15 -5.23
N PRO A 352 -2.46 -21.02 -4.55
CA PRO A 352 -2.87 -20.77 -3.17
C PRO A 352 -4.39 -20.86 -2.97
N HIS A 353 -5.17 -20.24 -3.88
CA HIS A 353 -6.63 -20.31 -3.82
C HIS A 353 -7.15 -21.75 -3.98
N ASN A 354 -6.63 -22.50 -4.94
CA ASN A 354 -7.07 -23.87 -5.17
C ASN A 354 -6.79 -24.75 -3.94
N ALA A 355 -5.60 -24.64 -3.35
CA ALA A 355 -5.23 -25.39 -2.16
C ALA A 355 -6.13 -25.04 -0.95
N ALA A 356 -6.38 -23.76 -0.71
CA ALA A 356 -7.29 -23.31 0.35
C ALA A 356 -8.73 -23.78 0.11
N ALA A 357 -9.25 -23.64 -1.11
CA ALA A 357 -10.60 -24.04 -1.49
C ALA A 357 -10.82 -25.55 -1.31
N ASP A 358 -9.85 -26.41 -1.63
CA ASP A 358 -9.97 -27.84 -1.45
C ASP A 358 -10.07 -28.24 0.03
N VAL A 359 -9.34 -27.55 0.91
CA VAL A 359 -9.47 -27.73 2.36
C VAL A 359 -10.84 -27.29 2.85
N ILE A 360 -11.33 -26.12 2.43
CA ILE A 360 -12.62 -25.56 2.83
C ILE A 360 -13.78 -26.47 2.35
N LYS A 361 -13.78 -26.88 1.08
CA LYS A 361 -14.77 -27.81 0.50
C LYS A 361 -14.94 -29.05 1.39
N LYS A 362 -13.83 -29.72 1.68
CA LYS A 362 -13.84 -30.94 2.48
C LYS A 362 -14.32 -30.64 3.91
N GLY A 363 -13.79 -29.61 4.53
CA GLY A 363 -14.10 -29.28 5.93
C GLY A 363 -15.55 -28.88 6.15
N LEU A 364 -16.17 -28.09 5.25
CA LEU A 364 -17.57 -27.73 5.32
C LEU A 364 -18.51 -28.96 5.21
N MET A 365 -18.16 -29.94 4.39
CA MET A 365 -18.87 -31.22 4.28
C MET A 365 -18.68 -32.05 5.56
N ASP A 366 -17.46 -32.16 6.07
CA ASP A 366 -17.16 -32.92 7.30
C ASP A 366 -17.90 -32.33 8.52
N LEU A 367 -18.14 -31.00 8.55
CA LEU A 367 -18.92 -30.31 9.58
C LEU A 367 -20.45 -30.35 9.35
N GLY A 368 -20.91 -30.92 8.23
CA GLY A 368 -22.31 -30.96 7.85
C GLY A 368 -22.93 -29.59 7.51
N ILE A 369 -22.10 -28.63 7.14
CA ILE A 369 -22.54 -27.28 6.73
C ILE A 369 -22.97 -27.28 5.27
N THR A 370 -22.30 -28.09 4.42
CA THR A 370 -22.68 -28.31 3.03
C THR A 370 -22.95 -29.79 2.78
N SER A 371 -23.87 -30.07 1.84
CA SER A 371 -24.21 -31.43 1.41
C SER A 371 -23.46 -31.87 0.16
N SER A 372 -22.87 -30.94 -0.57
CA SER A 372 -22.08 -31.21 -1.77
C SER A 372 -20.86 -30.28 -1.87
N PRO A 373 -19.80 -30.73 -2.60
CA PRO A 373 -18.58 -29.92 -2.76
C PRO A 373 -18.82 -28.54 -3.39
N ASN A 374 -19.78 -28.43 -4.31
CA ASN A 374 -20.04 -27.17 -5.02
C ASN A 374 -20.73 -26.10 -4.17
N GLU A 375 -21.31 -26.49 -3.05
CA GLU A 375 -21.97 -25.54 -2.15
C GLU A 375 -21.00 -24.69 -1.32
N PHE A 376 -19.71 -25.05 -1.28
CA PHE A 376 -18.71 -24.27 -0.53
C PHE A 376 -18.67 -22.80 -0.93
N MET A 377 -18.93 -22.47 -2.21
CA MET A 377 -18.96 -21.09 -2.73
C MET A 377 -20.05 -20.22 -2.10
N LYS A 378 -21.05 -20.81 -1.41
CA LYS A 378 -22.01 -20.05 -0.61
C LYS A 378 -21.36 -19.39 0.61
N TYR A 379 -20.25 -19.96 1.09
CA TYR A 379 -19.57 -19.58 2.33
C TYR A 379 -18.13 -19.11 2.12
N PHE A 380 -17.55 -19.39 0.96
CA PHE A 380 -16.25 -18.90 0.52
C PHE A 380 -16.34 -18.41 -0.93
N PHE A 381 -16.55 -17.13 -1.14
CA PHE A 381 -16.96 -16.54 -2.42
C PHE A 381 -16.01 -15.48 -2.97
N HIS A 382 -14.78 -15.36 -2.40
CA HIS A 382 -13.75 -14.43 -2.86
C HIS A 382 -12.44 -15.14 -3.23
N GLY A 383 -11.51 -14.40 -3.83
CA GLY A 383 -10.14 -14.85 -4.08
C GLY A 383 -9.37 -15.04 -2.78
N THR A 384 -8.26 -15.76 -2.85
CA THR A 384 -7.39 -15.97 -1.69
C THR A 384 -6.15 -15.11 -1.75
N SER A 385 -5.86 -14.49 -2.90
CA SER A 385 -4.60 -13.76 -3.10
C SER A 385 -4.74 -12.65 -4.12
N HIS A 386 -4.09 -11.55 -3.84
CA HIS A 386 -3.79 -10.46 -4.77
C HIS A 386 -2.35 -9.99 -4.54
N TYR A 387 -1.78 -9.23 -5.48
CA TYR A 387 -0.49 -8.59 -5.28
C TYR A 387 -0.60 -7.48 -4.24
N LEU A 388 0.50 -7.21 -3.55
CA LEU A 388 0.60 -6.19 -2.50
C LEU A 388 1.84 -5.32 -2.75
N GLY A 389 1.73 -4.02 -2.54
CA GLY A 389 2.84 -3.08 -2.74
C GLY A 389 2.45 -1.63 -2.51
N LEU A 390 2.59 -0.79 -3.54
CA LEU A 390 2.16 0.61 -3.51
C LEU A 390 0.64 0.79 -3.58
N ASP A 391 -0.08 -0.28 -3.85
CA ASP A 391 -1.52 -0.40 -3.68
C ASP A 391 -1.81 -1.66 -2.87
N VAL A 392 -2.93 -1.68 -2.13
CA VAL A 392 -3.39 -2.88 -1.45
C VAL A 392 -3.71 -3.99 -2.46
N HIS A 393 -4.35 -3.65 -3.58
CA HIS A 393 -4.51 -4.52 -4.74
C HIS A 393 -3.53 -4.08 -5.83
N ASP A 394 -2.23 -4.38 -5.62
CA ASP A 394 -1.16 -3.92 -6.48
C ASP A 394 -1.25 -4.53 -7.90
N VAL A 395 -0.63 -3.85 -8.85
CA VAL A 395 -0.58 -4.29 -10.24
C VAL A 395 0.31 -5.53 -10.42
N GLY A 396 -0.03 -6.37 -11.38
CA GLY A 396 0.75 -7.56 -11.73
C GLY A 396 0.08 -8.41 -12.80
N ASN A 397 0.76 -9.45 -13.25
CA ASN A 397 0.35 -10.23 -14.43
C ASN A 397 -0.56 -11.43 -14.10
N TYR A 398 -0.73 -11.80 -12.83
CA TYR A 398 -1.58 -12.91 -12.38
C TYR A 398 -1.33 -14.26 -13.11
N ALA A 399 -0.09 -14.50 -13.56
CA ALA A 399 0.27 -15.68 -14.34
C ALA A 399 0.88 -16.78 -13.47
N ARG A 400 2.20 -16.81 -13.36
CA ARG A 400 2.95 -17.72 -12.51
C ARG A 400 3.71 -16.92 -11.47
N LEU A 401 3.73 -17.41 -10.24
CA LEU A 401 4.47 -16.83 -9.13
C LEU A 401 5.97 -16.80 -9.44
N LYS A 402 6.59 -15.67 -9.14
CA LYS A 402 8.03 -15.43 -9.32
C LYS A 402 8.65 -15.05 -7.98
N ALA A 403 9.90 -15.35 -7.79
CA ALA A 403 10.64 -14.87 -6.62
C ALA A 403 10.58 -13.34 -6.53
N ASN A 404 10.45 -12.82 -5.30
CA ASN A 404 10.28 -11.42 -4.93
C ASN A 404 8.90 -10.79 -5.26
N GLU A 405 7.90 -11.58 -5.65
CA GLU A 405 6.52 -11.14 -5.58
C GLU A 405 6.03 -11.19 -4.13
N VAL A 406 5.18 -10.24 -3.74
CA VAL A 406 4.45 -10.26 -2.46
C VAL A 406 2.97 -10.35 -2.76
N ILE A 407 2.31 -11.32 -2.15
CA ILE A 407 0.88 -11.58 -2.31
C ILE A 407 0.23 -11.83 -0.95
N THR A 408 -1.07 -11.58 -0.84
CA THR A 408 -1.87 -12.00 0.31
C THR A 408 -2.22 -13.49 0.26
N VAL A 409 -2.46 -14.10 1.43
CA VAL A 409 -3.10 -15.43 1.54
C VAL A 409 -4.20 -15.33 2.61
N GLU A 410 -5.45 -15.15 2.14
CA GLU A 410 -6.59 -14.67 2.95
C GLU A 410 -7.87 -15.52 2.85
N PRO A 411 -7.85 -16.83 2.94
CA PRO A 411 -9.11 -17.58 2.88
C PRO A 411 -10.05 -17.20 4.03
N GLY A 412 -11.37 -17.25 3.76
CA GLY A 412 -12.40 -16.99 4.75
C GLY A 412 -13.60 -17.90 4.62
N ILE A 413 -14.36 -18.06 5.70
CA ILE A 413 -15.66 -18.73 5.74
C ILE A 413 -16.66 -17.78 6.42
N TYR A 414 -17.78 -17.54 5.76
CA TYR A 414 -18.81 -16.61 6.21
C TYR A 414 -20.18 -17.29 6.20
N ILE A 415 -20.77 -17.48 7.39
CA ILE A 415 -22.03 -18.19 7.56
C ILE A 415 -23.07 -17.22 8.14
N PRO A 416 -23.76 -16.43 7.31
CA PRO A 416 -24.74 -15.47 7.79
C PRO A 416 -25.98 -16.17 8.40
N GLU A 417 -26.77 -15.41 9.12
CA GLU A 417 -28.08 -15.86 9.61
C GLU A 417 -28.97 -16.37 8.45
N ASN A 418 -29.78 -17.38 8.71
CA ASN A 418 -30.64 -18.03 7.73
C ASN A 418 -29.91 -18.84 6.64
N SER A 419 -28.62 -19.14 6.83
CA SER A 419 -27.90 -20.13 6.02
C SER A 419 -28.56 -21.51 6.10
N SER A 420 -28.43 -22.31 5.03
CA SER A 420 -29.03 -23.65 4.93
C SER A 420 -28.30 -24.75 5.73
N CYS A 421 -27.81 -24.40 6.93
CA CYS A 421 -27.14 -25.30 7.85
C CYS A 421 -27.68 -25.13 9.27
N ASP A 422 -27.18 -25.94 10.22
CA ASP A 422 -27.57 -25.82 11.62
C ASP A 422 -27.32 -24.40 12.16
N LYS A 423 -28.26 -23.85 12.90
CA LYS A 423 -28.23 -22.50 13.50
C LYS A 423 -27.01 -22.24 14.37
N LYS A 424 -26.38 -23.27 14.94
CA LYS A 424 -25.17 -23.15 15.76
C LYS A 424 -23.99 -22.56 14.97
N TRP A 425 -24.02 -22.60 13.62
CA TRP A 425 -23.02 -22.04 12.74
C TRP A 425 -23.30 -20.60 12.30
N TRP A 426 -24.50 -20.08 12.52
CA TRP A 426 -24.90 -18.78 12.02
C TRP A 426 -24.11 -17.63 12.67
N ASN A 427 -23.92 -16.56 11.92
CA ASN A 427 -23.18 -15.37 12.32
C ASN A 427 -21.72 -15.64 12.72
N ILE A 428 -21.13 -16.68 12.14
CA ILE A 428 -19.69 -16.98 12.24
C ILE A 428 -19.02 -16.62 10.93
N GLY A 429 -18.30 -15.49 10.93
CA GLY A 429 -17.41 -15.08 9.83
C GLY A 429 -15.96 -15.12 10.30
N VAL A 430 -15.10 -15.84 9.58
CA VAL A 430 -13.66 -15.97 9.87
C VAL A 430 -12.87 -15.71 8.63
N ARG A 431 -11.91 -14.78 8.71
CA ARG A 431 -10.81 -14.58 7.75
C ARG A 431 -9.48 -14.58 8.50
N ILE A 432 -8.47 -15.25 7.94
CA ILE A 432 -7.09 -15.25 8.45
C ILE A 432 -6.20 -14.97 7.26
N GLU A 433 -5.41 -13.92 7.35
CA GLU A 433 -4.60 -13.40 6.26
C GLU A 433 -3.20 -13.07 6.70
N ASP A 434 -2.26 -13.41 5.84
CA ASP A 434 -0.86 -13.00 5.96
C ASP A 434 -0.33 -12.50 4.62
N ASP A 435 0.60 -11.55 4.68
CA ASP A 435 1.43 -11.10 3.57
C ASP A 435 2.57 -12.09 3.34
N VAL A 436 2.70 -12.60 2.13
CA VAL A 436 3.64 -13.68 1.80
C VAL A 436 4.56 -13.27 0.66
N LEU A 437 5.86 -13.29 0.93
CA LEU A 437 6.92 -13.11 -0.07
C LEU A 437 7.22 -14.45 -0.74
N ILE A 438 7.10 -14.49 -2.04
CA ILE A 438 7.52 -15.64 -2.85
C ILE A 438 9.05 -15.66 -2.91
N THR A 439 9.64 -16.81 -2.61
CA THR A 439 11.09 -17.02 -2.67
C THR A 439 11.44 -18.17 -3.60
N THR A 440 12.72 -18.33 -3.91
CA THR A 440 13.22 -19.51 -4.65
C THR A 440 13.15 -20.81 -3.83
N GLY A 441 12.81 -20.71 -2.53
CA GLY A 441 12.67 -21.82 -1.58
C GLY A 441 11.27 -21.87 -0.96
N ALA A 442 11.21 -21.98 0.36
CA ALA A 442 9.97 -21.88 1.10
C ALA A 442 9.45 -20.42 1.11
N PRO A 443 8.13 -20.19 1.03
CA PRO A 443 7.58 -18.84 1.14
C PRO A 443 7.94 -18.19 2.48
N ASP A 444 8.22 -16.88 2.46
CA ASP A 444 8.48 -16.10 3.67
C ASP A 444 7.19 -15.35 4.08
N VAL A 445 6.63 -15.72 5.23
CA VAL A 445 5.41 -15.09 5.76
C VAL A 445 5.81 -13.82 6.51
N LEU A 446 5.67 -12.66 5.86
CA LEU A 446 6.13 -11.37 6.38
C LEU A 446 5.42 -10.95 7.67
N SER A 447 4.13 -11.27 7.81
CA SER A 447 3.30 -11.05 9.00
C SER A 447 3.32 -12.22 10.00
N GLY A 448 4.17 -13.23 9.77
CA GLY A 448 4.18 -14.50 10.53
C GLY A 448 4.45 -14.39 12.02
N LYS A 449 4.93 -13.23 12.51
CA LYS A 449 5.11 -12.96 13.95
C LYS A 449 3.80 -12.67 14.69
N LEU A 450 2.70 -12.36 13.97
CA LEU A 450 1.41 -12.10 14.57
C LEU A 450 0.69 -13.43 14.89
N PRO A 451 0.29 -13.69 16.14
CA PRO A 451 -0.41 -14.89 16.54
C PRO A 451 -1.61 -15.22 15.66
N LYS A 452 -1.76 -16.50 15.30
CA LYS A 452 -2.86 -16.96 14.46
C LYS A 452 -3.44 -18.32 14.84
N THR A 453 -2.86 -19.04 15.81
CA THR A 453 -3.54 -20.24 16.36
C THR A 453 -4.52 -19.85 17.46
N VAL A 454 -5.54 -20.67 17.66
CA VAL A 454 -6.54 -20.47 18.71
C VAL A 454 -5.84 -20.33 20.07
N GLU A 455 -4.86 -21.20 20.34
CA GLU A 455 -4.14 -21.25 21.60
C GLU A 455 -3.31 -19.99 21.84
N GLU A 456 -2.63 -19.48 20.83
CA GLU A 456 -1.82 -18.25 20.92
C GLU A 456 -2.72 -17.03 21.17
N ILE A 457 -3.83 -16.91 20.44
CA ILE A 457 -4.78 -15.81 20.57
C ILE A 457 -5.42 -15.84 21.95
N GLU A 458 -5.97 -16.98 22.38
CA GLU A 458 -6.60 -17.12 23.71
C GLU A 458 -5.60 -16.86 24.85
N LYS A 459 -4.34 -17.27 24.68
CA LYS A 459 -3.26 -17.00 25.64
C LYS A 459 -2.94 -15.52 25.74
N LEU A 460 -2.84 -14.82 24.60
CA LEU A 460 -2.52 -13.39 24.54
C LEU A 460 -3.64 -12.53 25.09
N MET A 461 -4.89 -12.89 24.78
CA MET A 461 -6.09 -12.16 25.22
C MET A 461 -6.51 -12.48 26.67
N LYS A 462 -5.85 -13.47 27.30
CA LYS A 462 -6.13 -13.81 28.69
C LYS A 462 -5.75 -12.66 29.62
N LYS A 463 -6.74 -11.99 30.18
CA LYS A 463 -6.53 -10.93 31.16
C LYS A 463 -5.93 -11.51 32.44
N THR A 464 -4.80 -10.98 32.84
CA THR A 464 -4.28 -11.19 34.21
C THR A 464 -5.24 -10.48 35.17
N LYS A 465 -5.87 -11.22 36.06
CA LYS A 465 -6.76 -10.69 37.10
C LYS A 465 -5.98 -9.82 38.07
#